data_72629a0e9dc9610ec34edf65e4c3811a
#
_entry.id   72629a0e9dc9610ec34edf65e4c3811a
#
_cell.length_a   1.000
_cell.length_b   1.000
_cell.length_c   1.000
_cell.angle_alpha   90.00
_cell.angle_beta   90.00
_cell.angle_gamma   90.00
#
_symmetry.space_group_name_H-M   'P 1'
#
loop_
_entity.id
_entity.type
_entity.pdbx_description
1 polymer ?
#
loop_
_entity_poly.entity_id
_entity_poly.type
_entity_poly.pdbx_seq_one_letter_code
_entity_poly.pdbx_strand_id
1 'polypeptide(L)'
;MIAGPYFFMEDSARRFLDLFSGSQGAHGQTDVLGRQRNGKQQAKYEIVREPLSVDHVQDHLDGRLGVGSIPIDETNKCQFGALDIDDYNLDLPLLLAKVKR
;
A
#
# COMPACT_ATOMS: atom_id res chain seq x y z
N MET A 1 -3.57 -30.05 -6.58
CA MET A 1 -3.51 -28.73 -7.19
C MET A 1 -2.08 -28.19 -7.08
N ILE A 2 -1.52 -27.71 -8.16
CA ILE A 2 -0.18 -27.15 -8.15
C ILE A 2 -0.30 -25.65 -7.98
N ALA A 3 0.29 -25.14 -6.89
CA ALA A 3 0.39 -23.70 -6.69
C ALA A 3 1.56 -23.18 -7.51
N GLY A 4 1.27 -22.50 -8.61
CA GLY A 4 2.30 -21.85 -9.42
C GLY A 4 2.69 -20.49 -8.86
N PRO A 5 3.63 -19.79 -9.50
CA PRO A 5 4.06 -18.46 -9.08
C PRO A 5 2.90 -17.45 -8.96
N TYR A 6 1.94 -17.52 -9.84
CA TYR A 6 0.77 -16.64 -9.80
C TYR A 6 -0.08 -16.83 -8.55
N PHE A 7 -0.17 -18.06 -8.05
CA PHE A 7 -0.88 -18.35 -6.81
C PHE A 7 -0.23 -17.61 -5.63
N PHE A 8 1.09 -17.66 -5.53
CA PHE A 8 1.80 -16.97 -4.45
C PHE A 8 1.68 -15.46 -4.56
N MET A 9 1.74 -14.91 -5.78
CA MET A 9 1.57 -13.47 -6.00
C MET A 9 0.16 -13.03 -5.61
N GLU A 10 -0.86 -13.81 -5.99
CA GLU A 10 -2.25 -13.51 -5.62
C GLU A 10 -2.46 -13.59 -4.11
N ASP A 11 -1.84 -14.57 -3.45
CA ASP A 11 -1.91 -14.68 -2.00
C ASP A 11 -1.25 -13.49 -1.31
N SER A 12 -0.12 -13.03 -1.83
CA SER A 12 0.57 -11.84 -1.31
C SER A 12 -0.28 -10.58 -1.47
N ALA A 13 -0.93 -10.42 -2.61
CA ALA A 13 -1.83 -9.29 -2.84
C ALA A 13 -3.02 -9.33 -1.90
N ARG A 14 -3.60 -10.51 -1.69
CA ARG A 14 -4.71 -10.69 -0.75
C ARG A 14 -4.29 -10.36 0.68
N ARG A 15 -3.14 -10.83 1.12
CA ARG A 15 -2.60 -10.54 2.45
C ARG A 15 -2.35 -9.04 2.64
N PHE A 16 -1.80 -8.42 1.63
CA PHE A 16 -1.55 -6.97 1.65
C PHE A 16 -2.88 -6.22 1.81
N LEU A 17 -3.87 -6.58 1.00
CA LEU A 17 -5.18 -5.95 1.06
C LEU A 17 -5.84 -6.15 2.43
N ASP A 18 -5.77 -7.36 2.98
CA ASP A 18 -6.38 -7.67 4.28
C ASP A 18 -5.73 -6.87 5.41
N LEU A 19 -4.42 -6.64 5.34
CA LEU A 19 -3.70 -5.87 6.36
C LEU A 19 -3.98 -4.37 6.28
N PHE A 20 -4.08 -3.82 5.08
CA PHE A 20 -4.13 -2.37 4.86
C PHE A 20 -5.48 -1.90 4.33
N SER A 21 -6.50 -2.70 4.45
CA SER A 21 -7.85 -2.33 4.06
C SER A 21 -8.41 -1.25 5.01
N GLY A 22 -9.19 -0.35 4.44
CA GLY A 22 -9.85 0.73 5.18
C GLY A 22 -11.18 1.06 4.54
N SER A 23 -11.32 2.29 4.07
CA SER A 23 -12.55 2.72 3.40
C SER A 23 -12.89 1.82 2.21
N GLN A 24 -14.14 1.44 2.10
CA GLN A 24 -14.68 0.71 0.95
C GLN A 24 -15.25 1.65 -0.11
N GLY A 25 -15.28 2.95 0.17
CA GLY A 25 -15.84 3.94 -0.75
C GLY A 25 -14.82 4.58 -1.67
N ALA A 26 -13.55 4.56 -1.31
CA ALA A 26 -12.52 5.22 -2.11
C ALA A 26 -11.12 4.75 -1.72
N HIS A 27 -10.18 4.97 -2.62
CA HIS A 27 -8.76 4.79 -2.36
C HIS A 27 -7.95 5.73 -3.25
N GLY A 28 -6.65 5.87 -2.97
CA GLY A 28 -5.76 6.68 -3.78
C GLY A 28 -5.02 5.84 -4.80
N GLN A 29 -4.75 6.42 -5.96
CA GLN A 29 -3.89 5.81 -6.98
C GLN A 29 -2.88 6.85 -7.49
N THR A 30 -1.69 6.37 -7.81
CA THR A 30 -0.66 7.19 -8.43
C THR A 30 -0.16 6.47 -9.67
N ASP A 31 -0.39 7.09 -10.83
CA ASP A 31 0.14 6.57 -12.09
C ASP A 31 1.56 7.09 -12.28
N VAL A 32 2.49 6.19 -12.59
CA VAL A 32 3.86 6.56 -12.88
C VAL A 32 3.95 6.90 -14.37
N LEU A 33 4.19 8.18 -14.68
CA LEU A 33 4.17 8.69 -16.05
C LEU A 33 5.56 8.71 -16.71
N GLY A 34 6.58 8.24 -16.01
CA GLY A 34 7.95 8.24 -16.50
C GLY A 34 8.84 9.15 -15.68
N ARG A 35 10.07 9.38 -16.18
CA ARG A 35 11.04 10.20 -15.47
C ARG A 35 11.09 11.61 -16.04
N GLN A 36 11.18 12.60 -15.18
CA GLN A 36 11.42 13.97 -15.56
C GLN A 36 12.90 14.17 -15.96
N ARG A 37 13.21 15.33 -16.57
CA ARG A 37 14.58 15.67 -16.98
C ARG A 37 15.58 15.62 -15.84
N ASN A 38 15.17 15.89 -14.62
CA ASN A 38 16.01 15.87 -13.42
C ASN A 38 16.16 14.48 -12.81
N GLY A 39 15.71 13.44 -13.48
CA GLY A 39 15.78 12.06 -13.00
C GLY A 39 14.66 11.64 -12.06
N LYS A 40 13.77 12.55 -11.67
CA LYS A 40 12.62 12.22 -10.82
C LYS A 40 11.52 11.59 -11.66
N GLN A 41 10.81 10.63 -11.06
CA GLN A 41 9.63 10.06 -11.69
C GLN A 41 8.48 11.06 -11.68
N GLN A 42 7.81 11.17 -12.80
CA GLN A 42 6.52 11.85 -12.84
C GLN A 42 5.43 10.96 -12.30
N ALA A 43 4.52 11.55 -11.54
CA ALA A 43 3.40 10.82 -10.97
C ALA A 43 2.16 11.69 -11.02
N LYS A 44 1.02 11.06 -11.29
CA LYS A 44 -0.28 11.71 -11.24
C LYS A 44 -1.10 11.02 -10.14
N TYR A 45 -1.46 11.77 -9.13
CA TYR A 45 -2.25 11.28 -8.01
C TYR A 45 -3.73 11.56 -8.25
N GLU A 46 -4.57 10.58 -7.93
CA GLU A 46 -6.02 10.77 -7.98
C GLU A 46 -6.72 9.93 -6.90
N ILE A 47 -7.91 10.35 -6.54
CA ILE A 47 -8.81 9.60 -5.67
C ILE A 47 -9.79 8.84 -6.55
N VAL A 48 -9.85 7.54 -6.38
CA VAL A 48 -10.76 6.64 -7.11
C VAL A 48 -11.88 6.23 -6.16
N ARG A 49 -13.12 6.47 -6.57
CA ARG A 49 -14.27 6.24 -5.70
C ARG A 49 -14.79 4.82 -5.85
N GLU A 50 -13.94 3.88 -5.51
CA GLU A 50 -14.26 2.46 -5.43
C GLU A 50 -13.33 1.80 -4.41
N PRO A 51 -13.67 0.61 -3.90
CA PRO A 51 -12.80 -0.06 -2.94
C PRO A 51 -11.48 -0.48 -3.57
N LEU A 52 -10.43 -0.45 -2.77
CA LEU A 52 -9.15 -1.03 -3.17
C LEU A 52 -9.33 -2.53 -3.33
N SER A 53 -8.90 -3.08 -4.46
CA SER A 53 -9.09 -4.49 -4.80
C SER A 53 -7.77 -5.24 -4.87
N VAL A 54 -7.87 -6.58 -4.93
CA VAL A 54 -6.70 -7.44 -5.12
C VAL A 54 -5.97 -7.09 -6.41
N ASP A 55 -6.70 -6.76 -7.47
CA ASP A 55 -6.09 -6.40 -8.75
C ASP A 55 -5.28 -5.11 -8.65
N HIS A 56 -5.78 -4.11 -7.94
CA HIS A 56 -5.04 -2.88 -7.68
C HIS A 56 -3.75 -3.17 -6.89
N VAL A 57 -3.84 -4.00 -5.87
CA VAL A 57 -2.68 -4.36 -5.07
C VAL A 57 -1.67 -5.15 -5.89
N GLN A 58 -2.14 -6.05 -6.74
CA GLN A 58 -1.24 -6.81 -7.62
C GLN A 58 -0.49 -5.88 -8.56
N ASP A 59 -1.16 -4.91 -9.15
CA ASP A 59 -0.52 -3.90 -10.00
C ASP A 59 0.51 -3.09 -9.22
N HIS A 60 0.24 -2.79 -7.96
CA HIS A 60 1.18 -2.12 -7.08
C HIS A 60 2.42 -2.98 -6.80
N LEU A 61 2.24 -4.24 -6.47
CA LEU A 61 3.36 -5.16 -6.20
C LEU A 61 4.20 -5.38 -7.45
N ASP A 62 3.58 -5.30 -8.63
CA ASP A 62 4.28 -5.41 -9.92
C ASP A 62 4.96 -4.10 -10.36
N GLY A 63 4.83 -3.04 -9.56
CA GLY A 63 5.48 -1.76 -9.85
C GLY A 63 4.77 -0.90 -10.89
N ARG A 64 3.52 -1.21 -11.24
CA ARG A 64 2.78 -0.48 -12.27
C ARG A 64 1.91 0.63 -11.72
N LEU A 65 1.56 0.59 -10.45
CA LEU A 65 0.59 1.48 -9.84
C LEU A 65 0.98 1.79 -8.40
N GLY A 66 0.92 3.06 -8.01
CA GLY A 66 0.95 3.43 -6.61
C GLY A 66 -0.45 3.37 -6.04
N VAL A 67 -0.63 2.82 -4.86
CA VAL A 67 -1.93 2.75 -4.20
C VAL A 67 -1.87 3.39 -2.83
N GLY A 68 -2.97 4.01 -2.44
CA GLY A 68 -3.13 4.58 -1.11
C GLY A 68 -4.42 4.08 -0.48
N SER A 69 -4.32 3.47 0.67
CA SER A 69 -5.50 3.11 1.46
C SER A 69 -5.95 4.34 2.25
N ILE A 70 -7.26 4.49 2.38
CA ILE A 70 -7.83 5.45 3.32
C ILE A 70 -8.13 4.65 4.59
N PRO A 71 -7.34 4.81 5.66
CA PRO A 71 -7.39 3.89 6.80
C PRO A 71 -8.69 3.86 7.55
N ILE A 72 -9.40 4.99 7.60
CA ILE A 72 -10.66 5.10 8.33
C ILE A 72 -11.77 4.52 7.48
N ASP A 73 -12.47 3.51 8.00
CA ASP A 73 -13.60 2.90 7.31
C ASP A 73 -14.90 3.68 7.59
N GLU A 74 -15.99 3.18 7.03
CA GLU A 74 -17.30 3.83 7.11
C GLU A 74 -17.90 3.79 8.53
N THR A 75 -17.29 3.01 9.44
CA THR A 75 -17.69 2.96 10.85
C THR A 75 -16.78 3.80 11.76
N ASN A 76 -15.92 4.63 11.18
CA ASN A 76 -14.94 5.45 11.89
C ASN A 76 -13.90 4.61 12.66
N LYS A 77 -13.56 3.45 12.12
CA LYS A 77 -12.56 2.55 12.72
C LYS A 77 -11.41 2.33 11.76
N CYS A 78 -10.24 2.10 12.33
CA CYS A 78 -9.03 1.73 11.59
C CYS A 78 -8.57 0.37 12.07
N GLN A 79 -8.13 -0.49 11.12
CA GLN A 79 -7.53 -1.77 11.51
C GLN A 79 -6.00 -1.72 11.50
N PHE A 80 -5.41 -0.64 11.02
CA PHE A 80 -3.97 -0.46 11.05
C PHE A 80 -3.61 1.00 11.30
N GLY A 81 -2.38 1.22 11.73
CA GLY A 81 -1.80 2.55 11.86
C GLY A 81 -0.40 2.55 11.27
N ALA A 82 0.14 3.73 11.02
CA ALA A 82 1.49 3.87 10.49
C ALA A 82 2.23 4.95 11.27
N LEU A 83 3.52 4.69 11.48
CA LEU A 83 4.44 5.66 12.05
C LEU A 83 5.49 5.98 11.02
N ASP A 84 5.68 7.25 10.73
CA ASP A 84 6.69 7.73 9.81
C ASP A 84 7.79 8.42 10.59
N ILE A 85 8.98 7.81 10.62
CA ILE A 85 10.10 8.32 11.38
C ILE A 85 11.21 8.66 10.40
N ASP A 86 11.49 9.94 10.28
CA ASP A 86 12.46 10.48 9.34
C ASP A 86 13.83 10.62 10.01
N ASP A 87 14.44 9.51 10.34
CA ASP A 87 15.78 9.44 10.93
C ASP A 87 16.54 8.27 10.29
N TYR A 88 17.64 8.57 9.63
CA TYR A 88 18.41 7.57 8.90
C TYR A 88 19.33 6.73 9.79
N ASN A 89 19.48 7.07 11.07
CA ASN A 89 20.34 6.36 12.02
C ASN A 89 19.52 5.55 13.04
N LEU A 90 18.42 4.95 12.58
CA LEU A 90 17.52 4.19 13.45
C LEU A 90 18.11 2.86 13.90
N ASP A 91 17.99 2.58 15.19
CA ASP A 91 18.11 1.22 15.71
C ASP A 91 16.75 0.54 15.56
N LEU A 92 16.58 -0.22 14.49
CA LEU A 92 15.29 -0.83 14.16
C LEU A 92 14.80 -1.82 15.23
N PRO A 93 15.64 -2.71 15.79
CA PRO A 93 15.19 -3.59 16.85
C PRO A 93 14.71 -2.84 18.10
N LEU A 94 15.41 -1.80 18.50
CA LEU A 94 15.02 -1.00 19.66
C LEU A 94 13.72 -0.26 19.40
N LEU A 95 13.58 0.35 18.22
CA LEU A 95 12.35 1.03 17.81
C LEU A 95 11.16 0.08 17.82
N LEU A 96 11.34 -1.12 17.23
CA LEU A 96 10.29 -2.13 17.16
C LEU A 96 9.84 -2.55 18.56
N ALA A 97 10.78 -2.72 19.49
CA ALA A 97 10.46 -3.06 20.87
C ALA A 97 9.61 -1.98 21.58
N LYS A 98 9.89 -0.70 21.28
CA LYS A 98 9.10 0.41 21.82
C LYS A 98 7.70 0.48 21.24
N VAL A 99 7.54 0.20 19.97
CA VAL A 99 6.24 0.25 19.30
C VAL A 99 5.33 -0.90 19.72
N LYS A 100 5.91 -2.06 20.05
CA LYS A 100 5.15 -3.25 20.43
C LYS A 100 4.57 -3.21 21.86
N ARG A 101 4.89 -2.24 22.64
CA ARG A 101 4.36 -2.14 24.00
C ARG A 101 2.86 -1.90 24.06
#